data_fd070847ed3340423a2016bef4549096
#
_entry.id   fd070847ed3340423a2016bef4549096
#
_cell.length_a   1.000
_cell.length_b   1.000
_cell.length_c   1.000
_cell.angle_alpha   90.00
_cell.angle_beta   90.00
_cell.angle_gamma   90.00
#
_symmetry.space_group_name_H-M   'P 1'
#
loop_
_entity.id
_entity.type
_entity.pdbx_description
1 polymer ?
#
loop_
_entity_poly.entity_id
_entity_poly.type
_entity_poly.pdbx_seq_one_letter_code
_entity_poly.pdbx_strand_id
1 'polypeptide(L)'
;MPTKAKLRFLLITISFEILFKAAISQPIEGKWRGAIHYDNIEVPFAFEVLKSTDSLTELLIISSGDTMEINNARLKGDSLFVPLGVFDSELRIRYTNAEMSGEWHKNYQQLPGPLFTATYKQDIFSNHSVSMAPVEIEDRWRITLMQPSGGISKALGLFEQHENQIASTILTEVGDYRYFEGMIMNDSIVMSSFDGVHAFLFAGSYHVTGWKGRLYYEPGYYENWEAMYDNTYELTDPFELITTEPGASRPYYDILTAGGKYNIINTDSLAGKVVVIQLMGTWCPNSFDQTNYLINWCKSKPEDVKMIAVSYEPGDKSYAHQRLEKYKKQMKIPYPMYVGGSLSKGQAALAFPTIDRINAFPTLVMVDKKGFIRYICSYFNGPATGDYYLQFGTEFEKRIEELRNE
;
A
#
# COMPACT_ATOMS: atom_id res chain seq x y z
N MET A 1 -36.23 -89.37 -27.70
CA MET A 1 -35.06 -88.74 -27.09
C MET A 1 -35.13 -87.27 -27.41
N PRO A 2 -35.39 -86.35 -26.43
CA PRO A 2 -35.50 -84.94 -26.71
C PRO A 2 -34.18 -84.24 -26.41
N THR A 3 -33.77 -83.39 -27.36
CA THR A 3 -32.61 -82.48 -27.37
C THR A 3 -32.82 -81.33 -26.45
N LYS A 4 -31.90 -81.12 -25.49
CA LYS A 4 -31.88 -79.95 -24.57
C LYS A 4 -31.37 -78.71 -25.27
N ALA A 5 -32.23 -77.70 -25.44
CA ALA A 5 -31.83 -76.35 -25.83
C ALA A 5 -31.25 -75.58 -24.59
N LYS A 6 -30.00 -75.16 -24.71
CA LYS A 6 -29.38 -74.30 -23.68
C LYS A 6 -29.72 -72.84 -23.97
N LEU A 7 -30.54 -72.26 -23.12
CA LEU A 7 -30.83 -70.79 -23.13
C LEU A 7 -29.63 -70.03 -22.47
N ARG A 8 -28.89 -69.30 -23.27
CA ARG A 8 -27.86 -68.39 -22.77
C ARG A 8 -28.50 -67.05 -22.42
N PHE A 9 -28.57 -66.72 -21.13
CA PHE A 9 -28.89 -65.39 -20.67
C PHE A 9 -27.65 -64.46 -20.87
N LEU A 10 -27.80 -63.42 -21.70
CA LEU A 10 -26.81 -62.36 -21.86
C LEU A 10 -27.16 -61.29 -20.86
N LEU A 11 -26.39 -61.17 -19.74
CA LEU A 11 -26.48 -60.09 -18.78
C LEU A 11 -25.75 -58.89 -19.38
N ILE A 12 -26.49 -57.88 -19.86
CA ILE A 12 -25.98 -56.57 -20.22
C ILE A 12 -25.91 -55.76 -18.94
N THR A 13 -24.73 -55.65 -18.35
CA THR A 13 -24.44 -54.71 -17.26
C THR A 13 -24.24 -53.34 -17.90
N ILE A 14 -25.25 -52.46 -17.83
CA ILE A 14 -25.12 -51.05 -18.14
C ILE A 14 -24.43 -50.38 -16.95
N SER A 15 -23.14 -50.13 -17.06
CA SER A 15 -22.40 -49.26 -16.10
C SER A 15 -22.82 -47.82 -16.35
N PHE A 16 -23.66 -47.30 -15.48
CA PHE A 16 -23.95 -45.84 -15.42
C PHE A 16 -22.77 -45.20 -14.71
N GLU A 17 -21.79 -44.74 -15.45
CA GLU A 17 -20.78 -43.79 -14.92
C GLU A 17 -21.49 -42.46 -14.69
N ILE A 18 -21.93 -42.25 -13.47
CA ILE A 18 -22.35 -40.93 -12.98
C ILE A 18 -21.05 -40.11 -12.86
N LEU A 19 -20.70 -39.38 -13.89
CA LEU A 19 -19.75 -38.29 -13.82
C LEU A 19 -20.32 -37.22 -12.87
N PHE A 20 -20.01 -37.32 -11.58
CA PHE A 20 -20.10 -36.19 -10.69
C PHE A 20 -19.08 -35.14 -11.20
N LYS A 21 -19.50 -34.27 -12.12
CA LYS A 21 -18.87 -32.97 -12.21
C LYS A 21 -19.10 -32.31 -10.85
N ALA A 22 -18.09 -32.33 -10.01
CA ALA A 22 -18.06 -31.46 -8.85
C ALA A 22 -18.38 -30.05 -9.42
N ALA A 23 -19.55 -29.51 -9.10
CA ALA A 23 -19.88 -28.16 -9.44
C ALA A 23 -18.78 -27.31 -8.77
N ILE A 24 -17.93 -26.68 -9.56
CA ILE A 24 -16.94 -25.75 -9.04
C ILE A 24 -17.78 -24.64 -8.44
N SER A 25 -17.84 -24.59 -7.11
CA SER A 25 -18.49 -23.52 -6.38
C SER A 25 -17.74 -22.23 -6.71
N GLN A 26 -18.46 -21.17 -7.08
CA GLN A 26 -17.88 -19.85 -7.22
C GLN A 26 -17.90 -19.14 -5.87
N PRO A 27 -16.97 -18.19 -5.58
CA PRO A 27 -17.10 -17.33 -4.42
C PRO A 27 -18.45 -16.63 -4.39
N ILE A 28 -19.11 -16.61 -3.23
CA ILE A 28 -20.41 -15.94 -3.07
C ILE A 28 -20.21 -14.43 -3.20
N GLU A 29 -21.06 -13.80 -4.05
CA GLU A 29 -21.12 -12.34 -4.20
C GLU A 29 -21.60 -11.68 -2.90
N GLY A 30 -21.02 -10.53 -2.56
CA GLY A 30 -21.34 -9.72 -1.39
C GLY A 30 -20.14 -9.49 -0.47
N LYS A 31 -20.44 -9.03 0.76
CA LYS A 31 -19.45 -8.60 1.74
C LYS A 31 -18.82 -9.76 2.50
N TRP A 32 -17.52 -9.68 2.68
CA TRP A 32 -16.66 -10.64 3.36
C TRP A 32 -15.79 -9.93 4.39
N ARG A 33 -15.56 -10.60 5.51
CA ARG A 33 -14.49 -10.25 6.44
C ARG A 33 -13.25 -11.05 6.09
N GLY A 34 -12.20 -10.37 5.60
CA GLY A 34 -10.87 -10.94 5.42
C GLY A 34 -10.00 -10.72 6.64
N ALA A 35 -8.95 -11.52 6.80
CA ALA A 35 -7.92 -11.30 7.79
C ALA A 35 -6.55 -11.81 7.33
N ILE A 36 -5.51 -11.06 7.63
CA ILE A 36 -4.11 -11.50 7.56
C ILE A 36 -3.67 -11.91 8.96
N HIS A 37 -2.99 -13.06 9.08
CA HIS A 37 -2.55 -13.59 10.36
C HIS A 37 -1.05 -13.44 10.55
N TYR A 38 -0.65 -12.79 11.62
CA TYR A 38 0.71 -12.72 12.12
C TYR A 38 0.80 -13.53 13.42
N ASP A 39 1.15 -14.81 13.31
CA ASP A 39 1.08 -15.77 14.42
C ASP A 39 -0.34 -15.85 15.02
N ASN A 40 -0.51 -15.37 16.25
CA ASN A 40 -1.81 -15.33 16.95
C ASN A 40 -2.55 -13.99 16.79
N ILE A 41 -2.02 -13.09 15.99
CA ILE A 41 -2.60 -11.76 15.74
C ILE A 41 -3.35 -11.78 14.42
N GLU A 42 -4.60 -11.35 14.45
CA GLU A 42 -5.48 -11.25 13.30
C GLU A 42 -5.61 -9.78 12.89
N VAL A 43 -5.27 -9.44 11.65
CA VAL A 43 -5.43 -8.11 11.06
C VAL A 43 -6.65 -8.16 10.13
N PRO A 44 -7.84 -7.79 10.60
CA PRO A 44 -9.06 -7.89 9.81
C PRO A 44 -9.20 -6.74 8.81
N PHE A 45 -9.91 -7.00 7.71
CA PHE A 45 -10.30 -5.99 6.74
C PHE A 45 -11.57 -6.41 5.99
N ALA A 46 -12.28 -5.45 5.39
CA ALA A 46 -13.44 -5.72 4.56
C ALA A 46 -13.08 -5.92 3.09
N PHE A 47 -13.77 -6.81 2.43
CA PHE A 47 -13.81 -6.85 0.97
C PHE A 47 -15.18 -7.28 0.47
N GLU A 48 -15.49 -6.95 -0.78
CA GLU A 48 -16.73 -7.34 -1.43
C GLU A 48 -16.46 -8.04 -2.74
N VAL A 49 -17.05 -9.22 -2.93
CA VAL A 49 -17.08 -9.90 -4.23
C VAL A 49 -18.25 -9.31 -5.01
N LEU A 50 -17.95 -8.54 -6.06
CA LEU A 50 -18.95 -7.87 -6.89
C LEU A 50 -19.57 -8.82 -7.91
N LYS A 51 -18.73 -9.67 -8.51
CA LYS A 51 -19.13 -10.59 -9.56
C LYS A 51 -18.16 -11.77 -9.59
N SER A 52 -18.70 -12.95 -9.76
CA SER A 52 -17.91 -14.16 -9.99
C SER A 52 -18.44 -14.93 -11.18
N THR A 53 -17.54 -15.35 -12.06
CA THR A 53 -17.80 -16.20 -13.24
C THR A 53 -16.89 -17.42 -13.18
N ASP A 54 -17.00 -18.35 -14.12
CA ASP A 54 -16.18 -19.58 -14.17
C ASP A 54 -14.66 -19.32 -14.28
N SER A 55 -14.24 -18.12 -14.64
CA SER A 55 -12.82 -17.79 -14.88
C SER A 55 -12.34 -16.49 -14.25
N LEU A 56 -13.23 -15.59 -13.91
CA LEU A 56 -12.91 -14.25 -13.44
C LEU A 56 -13.77 -13.85 -12.25
N THR A 57 -13.14 -13.21 -11.28
CA THR A 57 -13.82 -12.61 -10.13
C THR A 57 -13.44 -11.13 -10.04
N GLU A 58 -14.44 -10.29 -9.85
CA GLU A 58 -14.27 -8.85 -9.59
C GLU A 58 -14.55 -8.60 -8.11
N LEU A 59 -13.66 -7.89 -7.44
CA LEU A 59 -13.82 -7.60 -6.01
C LEU A 59 -13.25 -6.23 -5.64
N LEU A 60 -13.73 -5.69 -4.51
CA LEU A 60 -13.24 -4.47 -3.88
C LEU A 60 -12.62 -4.83 -2.53
N ILE A 61 -11.41 -4.38 -2.26
CA ILE A 61 -10.89 -4.30 -0.89
C ILE A 61 -11.28 -2.94 -0.36
N ILE A 62 -11.93 -2.89 0.80
CA ILE A 62 -12.56 -1.71 1.36
C ILE A 62 -11.76 -1.29 2.60
N SER A 63 -11.37 -0.03 2.64
CA SER A 63 -10.83 0.65 3.82
C SER A 63 -11.60 1.96 4.02
N SER A 64 -11.65 2.49 5.23
CA SER A 64 -12.37 3.74 5.51
C SER A 64 -11.93 4.85 4.55
N GLY A 65 -12.82 5.25 3.62
CA GLY A 65 -12.54 6.32 2.65
C GLY A 65 -11.78 5.92 1.38
N ASP A 66 -11.34 4.67 1.23
CA ASP A 66 -10.64 4.18 0.03
C ASP A 66 -11.12 2.79 -0.39
N THR A 67 -11.03 2.50 -1.69
CA THR A 67 -11.33 1.18 -2.24
C THR A 67 -10.29 0.77 -3.28
N MET A 68 -9.80 -0.46 -3.16
CA MET A 68 -8.95 -1.06 -4.19
C MET A 68 -9.80 -1.96 -5.08
N GLU A 69 -10.02 -1.53 -6.33
CA GLU A 69 -10.73 -2.33 -7.33
C GLU A 69 -9.82 -3.40 -7.92
N ILE A 70 -10.30 -4.64 -7.96
CA ILE A 70 -9.62 -5.79 -8.53
C ILE A 70 -10.53 -6.44 -9.56
N ASN A 71 -10.25 -6.19 -10.84
CA ASN A 71 -11.06 -6.64 -11.98
C ASN A 71 -10.45 -7.84 -12.72
N ASN A 72 -9.41 -8.45 -12.17
CA ASN A 72 -8.60 -9.46 -12.85
C ASN A 72 -8.21 -10.65 -11.94
N ALA A 73 -8.95 -10.88 -10.86
CA ALA A 73 -8.79 -12.07 -10.06
C ALA A 73 -9.24 -13.31 -10.86
N ARG A 74 -8.43 -14.37 -10.82
CA ARG A 74 -8.59 -15.54 -11.70
C ARG A 74 -8.93 -16.77 -10.90
N LEU A 75 -9.94 -17.50 -11.36
CA LEU A 75 -10.31 -18.82 -10.90
C LEU A 75 -9.55 -19.90 -11.65
N LYS A 76 -8.98 -20.87 -10.94
CA LYS A 76 -8.35 -22.04 -11.49
C LYS A 76 -8.66 -23.26 -10.59
N GLY A 77 -9.64 -24.05 -11.00
CA GLY A 77 -10.15 -25.14 -10.17
C GLY A 77 -10.82 -24.60 -8.90
N ASP A 78 -10.37 -25.07 -7.74
CA ASP A 78 -10.80 -24.63 -6.39
C ASP A 78 -10.01 -23.44 -5.84
N SER A 79 -9.20 -22.83 -6.68
CA SER A 79 -8.27 -21.77 -6.26
C SER A 79 -8.60 -20.45 -6.94
N LEU A 80 -8.53 -19.36 -6.16
CA LEU A 80 -8.68 -17.97 -6.58
C LEU A 80 -7.36 -17.23 -6.38
N PHE A 81 -6.87 -16.58 -7.44
CA PHE A 81 -5.66 -15.76 -7.45
C PHE A 81 -6.07 -14.29 -7.59
N VAL A 82 -5.86 -13.51 -6.55
CA VAL A 82 -6.28 -12.12 -6.44
C VAL A 82 -5.06 -11.21 -6.47
N PRO A 83 -4.69 -10.63 -7.64
CA PRO A 83 -3.60 -9.66 -7.70
C PRO A 83 -4.01 -8.37 -7.00
N LEU A 84 -3.14 -7.85 -6.13
CA LEU A 84 -3.45 -6.70 -5.29
C LEU A 84 -3.03 -5.39 -5.97
N GLY A 85 -3.87 -4.92 -6.88
CA GLY A 85 -3.70 -3.66 -7.60
C GLY A 85 -2.42 -3.60 -8.43
N VAL A 86 -1.70 -2.50 -8.32
CA VAL A 86 -0.42 -2.27 -9.00
C VAL A 86 0.77 -2.87 -8.25
N PHE A 87 0.56 -3.28 -7.01
CA PHE A 87 1.59 -3.87 -6.17
C PHE A 87 1.95 -5.29 -6.63
N ASP A 88 3.17 -5.71 -6.37
CA ASP A 88 3.63 -7.04 -6.75
C ASP A 88 3.34 -8.08 -5.66
N SER A 89 2.07 -8.17 -5.30
CA SER A 89 1.52 -9.10 -4.32
C SER A 89 0.20 -9.67 -4.80
N GLU A 90 -0.18 -10.82 -4.27
CA GLU A 90 -1.45 -11.48 -4.57
C GLU A 90 -1.94 -12.32 -3.38
N LEU A 91 -3.25 -12.48 -3.26
CA LEU A 91 -3.83 -13.52 -2.41
C LEU A 91 -3.99 -14.80 -3.23
N ARG A 92 -3.49 -15.91 -2.70
CA ARG A 92 -3.64 -17.27 -3.26
C ARG A 92 -4.58 -18.04 -2.36
N ILE A 93 -5.81 -18.19 -2.80
CA ILE A 93 -6.93 -18.56 -1.94
C ILE A 93 -7.55 -19.88 -2.42
N ARG A 94 -7.91 -20.77 -1.48
CA ARG A 94 -8.92 -21.79 -1.64
C ARG A 94 -10.21 -21.33 -1.00
N TYR A 95 -11.34 -21.65 -1.61
CA TYR A 95 -12.63 -21.17 -1.14
C TYR A 95 -13.68 -22.30 -1.08
N THR A 96 -14.60 -22.13 -0.16
CA THR A 96 -15.85 -22.85 -0.04
C THR A 96 -17.01 -21.86 -0.18
N ASN A 97 -18.24 -22.30 0.05
CA ASN A 97 -19.41 -21.42 -0.06
C ASN A 97 -19.39 -20.22 0.92
N ALA A 98 -18.76 -20.35 2.10
CA ALA A 98 -18.81 -19.31 3.14
C ALA A 98 -17.44 -18.97 3.76
N GLU A 99 -16.39 -19.65 3.34
CA GLU A 99 -15.05 -19.49 3.90
C GLU A 99 -13.99 -19.47 2.80
N MET A 100 -12.96 -18.70 3.03
CA MET A 100 -11.75 -18.67 2.22
C MET A 100 -10.53 -18.85 3.11
N SER A 101 -9.52 -19.55 2.60
CA SER A 101 -8.22 -19.64 3.27
C SER A 101 -7.09 -19.74 2.25
N GLY A 102 -5.92 -19.21 2.60
CA GLY A 102 -4.78 -19.21 1.69
C GLY A 102 -3.62 -18.42 2.23
N GLU A 103 -2.85 -17.82 1.35
CA GLU A 103 -1.70 -17.01 1.74
C GLU A 103 -1.71 -15.64 1.03
N TRP A 104 -1.20 -14.64 1.71
CA TRP A 104 -0.84 -13.36 1.12
C TRP A 104 0.61 -13.39 0.67
N HIS A 105 0.83 -13.45 -0.64
CA HIS A 105 2.13 -13.65 -1.26
C HIS A 105 2.68 -12.36 -1.88
N LYS A 106 3.95 -12.04 -1.57
CA LYS A 106 4.70 -10.96 -2.22
C LYS A 106 5.69 -11.61 -3.20
N ASN A 107 5.57 -11.35 -4.51
CA ASN A 107 6.30 -12.07 -5.55
C ASN A 107 7.83 -11.91 -5.49
N TYR A 108 8.32 -10.84 -4.84
CA TYR A 108 9.75 -10.63 -4.62
C TYR A 108 10.30 -11.36 -3.38
N GLN A 109 9.43 -12.01 -2.59
CA GLN A 109 9.81 -12.81 -1.42
C GLN A 109 9.77 -14.30 -1.78
N GLN A 110 10.76 -15.06 -1.32
CA GLN A 110 10.84 -16.51 -1.57
C GLN A 110 10.13 -17.34 -0.49
N LEU A 111 9.87 -16.75 0.67
CA LEU A 111 9.22 -17.43 1.80
C LEU A 111 7.70 -17.44 1.61
N PRO A 112 7.00 -18.45 2.18
CA PRO A 112 5.55 -18.42 2.28
C PRO A 112 5.07 -17.11 2.92
N GLY A 113 4.01 -16.55 2.38
CA GLY A 113 3.39 -15.35 2.94
C GLY A 113 2.57 -15.66 4.21
N PRO A 114 2.12 -14.64 4.93
CA PRO A 114 1.19 -14.80 6.05
C PRO A 114 -0.10 -15.50 5.61
N LEU A 115 -0.70 -16.26 6.53
CA LEU A 115 -2.01 -16.89 6.31
C LEU A 115 -3.07 -15.80 6.06
N PHE A 116 -3.90 -16.04 5.06
CA PHE A 116 -5.13 -15.29 4.81
C PHE A 116 -6.33 -16.19 5.12
N THR A 117 -7.34 -15.62 5.78
CA THR A 117 -8.67 -16.24 5.94
C THR A 117 -9.77 -15.25 5.63
N ALA A 118 -10.96 -15.74 5.25
CA ALA A 118 -12.13 -14.90 5.15
C ALA A 118 -13.43 -15.65 5.42
N THR A 119 -14.43 -14.91 5.93
CA THR A 119 -15.77 -15.42 6.28
C THR A 119 -16.84 -14.51 5.67
N TYR A 120 -17.84 -15.14 5.05
CA TYR A 120 -18.94 -14.44 4.39
C TYR A 120 -19.90 -13.78 5.39
N LYS A 121 -20.32 -12.54 5.11
CA LYS A 121 -21.27 -11.77 5.92
C LYS A 121 -20.89 -11.58 7.39
N GLN A 122 -19.62 -11.60 7.71
CA GLN A 122 -19.14 -11.28 9.05
C GLN A 122 -18.64 -9.84 9.10
N ASP A 123 -18.96 -9.11 10.17
CA ASP A 123 -18.43 -7.76 10.38
C ASP A 123 -16.94 -7.81 10.75
N ILE A 124 -16.19 -6.78 10.37
CA ILE A 124 -14.73 -6.71 10.56
C ILE A 124 -14.36 -6.96 12.03
N PHE A 125 -15.10 -6.39 12.97
CA PHE A 125 -14.84 -6.47 14.41
C PHE A 125 -15.91 -7.28 15.17
N SER A 126 -16.57 -8.25 14.55
CA SER A 126 -17.70 -9.02 15.09
C SER A 126 -17.42 -9.82 16.38
N ASN A 127 -16.15 -10.07 16.67
CA ASN A 127 -15.75 -10.83 17.86
C ASN A 127 -15.74 -9.98 19.13
N HIS A 128 -16.17 -8.73 19.08
CA HIS A 128 -16.10 -7.78 20.16
C HIS A 128 -17.50 -7.34 20.58
N SER A 129 -17.88 -7.62 21.83
CA SER A 129 -19.15 -7.17 22.41
C SER A 129 -18.98 -5.80 23.06
N VAL A 130 -19.82 -4.84 22.66
CA VAL A 130 -19.88 -3.52 23.31
C VAL A 130 -20.90 -3.58 24.42
N SER A 131 -20.47 -3.39 25.67
CA SER A 131 -21.34 -3.43 26.86
C SER A 131 -21.56 -2.08 27.53
N MET A 132 -20.75 -1.06 27.20
CA MET A 132 -20.81 0.29 27.76
C MET A 132 -20.66 1.32 26.64
N ALA A 133 -21.06 2.57 26.92
CA ALA A 133 -20.77 3.68 26.02
C ALA A 133 -19.25 3.78 25.79
N PRO A 134 -18.80 3.97 24.52
CA PRO A 134 -17.37 4.08 24.24
C PRO A 134 -16.79 5.36 24.83
N VAL A 135 -15.49 5.33 25.09
CA VAL A 135 -14.73 6.55 25.37
C VAL A 135 -14.77 7.42 24.11
N GLU A 136 -15.03 8.70 24.26
CA GLU A 136 -14.89 9.65 23.16
C GLU A 136 -13.41 9.87 22.89
N ILE A 137 -13.01 9.74 21.60
CA ILE A 137 -11.64 10.04 21.16
C ILE A 137 -11.66 11.42 20.49
N GLU A 138 -10.72 12.25 20.90
CA GLU A 138 -10.50 13.54 20.25
C GLU A 138 -9.94 13.34 18.83
N ASP A 139 -10.11 14.35 18.00
CA ASP A 139 -9.73 14.31 16.58
C ASP A 139 -8.21 14.24 16.33
N ARG A 140 -7.38 14.62 17.33
CA ARG A 140 -5.94 14.83 17.12
C ARG A 140 -5.09 14.37 18.30
N TRP A 141 -4.16 13.46 18.02
CA TRP A 141 -3.31 12.84 19.05
C TRP A 141 -1.85 12.82 18.65
N ARG A 142 -0.97 13.28 19.55
CA ARG A 142 0.45 13.04 19.46
C ARG A 142 0.75 11.59 19.82
N ILE A 143 1.33 10.84 18.88
CA ILE A 143 1.69 9.42 19.05
C ILE A 143 3.21 9.27 19.10
N THR A 144 3.68 8.40 19.98
CA THR A 144 5.06 7.95 20.06
C THR A 144 5.08 6.46 19.77
N LEU A 145 5.82 6.05 18.73
CA LEU A 145 6.07 4.65 18.36
C LEU A 145 7.43 4.25 18.90
N MET A 146 7.51 3.12 19.58
CA MET A 146 8.70 2.63 20.29
C MET A 146 9.04 1.23 19.79
N GLN A 147 10.13 1.13 19.03
CA GLN A 147 10.63 -0.12 18.49
C GLN A 147 11.27 -0.98 19.58
N PRO A 148 11.22 -2.32 19.48
CA PRO A 148 11.94 -3.22 20.41
C PRO A 148 13.45 -2.98 20.47
N SER A 149 14.05 -2.46 19.37
CA SER A 149 15.46 -2.07 19.29
C SER A 149 15.81 -0.77 20.03
N GLY A 150 14.82 -0.07 20.62
CA GLY A 150 14.97 1.22 21.28
C GLY A 150 14.80 2.44 20.36
N GLY A 151 14.53 2.25 19.08
CA GLY A 151 14.17 3.34 18.16
C GLY A 151 12.87 4.00 18.58
N ILE A 152 12.79 5.33 18.47
CA ILE A 152 11.59 6.12 18.78
C ILE A 152 11.23 6.94 17.54
N SER A 153 9.95 6.86 17.13
CA SER A 153 9.38 7.67 16.06
C SER A 153 8.19 8.45 16.60
N LYS A 154 8.04 9.69 16.13
CA LYS A 154 6.90 10.54 16.44
C LYS A 154 5.88 10.43 15.30
N ALA A 155 4.61 10.49 15.67
CA ALA A 155 3.51 10.44 14.73
C ALA A 155 2.36 11.35 15.21
N LEU A 156 1.51 11.72 14.26
CA LEU A 156 0.27 12.43 14.48
C LEU A 156 -0.88 11.51 14.06
N GLY A 157 -1.77 11.20 15.00
CA GLY A 157 -3.01 10.47 14.72
C GLY A 157 -4.15 11.44 14.47
N LEU A 158 -4.88 11.24 13.37
CA LEU A 158 -6.12 11.93 13.03
C LEU A 158 -7.28 10.94 13.11
N PHE A 159 -8.33 11.31 13.84
CA PHE A 159 -9.44 10.41 14.17
C PHE A 159 -10.78 11.06 13.89
N GLU A 160 -11.70 10.28 13.36
CA GLU A 160 -13.13 10.57 13.27
C GLU A 160 -13.88 9.43 13.96
N GLN A 161 -14.76 9.75 14.91
CA GLN A 161 -15.55 8.77 15.65
C GLN A 161 -17.03 8.95 15.37
N HIS A 162 -17.71 7.85 15.05
CA HIS A 162 -19.16 7.73 14.97
C HIS A 162 -19.62 6.59 15.89
N GLU A 163 -20.22 6.94 17.02
CA GLU A 163 -20.55 5.99 18.06
C GLU A 163 -19.30 5.23 18.52
N ASN A 164 -19.22 3.93 18.26
CA ASN A 164 -18.06 3.10 18.59
C ASN A 164 -17.16 2.80 17.39
N GLN A 165 -17.50 3.28 16.21
CA GLN A 165 -16.68 3.12 15.01
C GLN A 165 -15.69 4.28 14.87
N ILE A 166 -14.51 3.97 14.34
CA ILE A 166 -13.44 4.93 14.12
C ILE A 166 -12.96 4.84 12.67
N ALA A 167 -12.80 5.99 12.03
CA ALA A 167 -11.95 6.18 10.87
C ALA A 167 -10.71 6.95 11.30
N SER A 168 -9.53 6.57 10.84
CA SER A 168 -8.30 7.26 11.23
C SER A 168 -7.18 7.14 10.21
N THR A 169 -6.18 8.00 10.35
CA THR A 169 -4.88 7.87 9.70
C THR A 169 -3.79 8.27 10.67
N ILE A 170 -2.60 7.71 10.49
CA ILE A 170 -1.41 8.02 11.30
C ILE A 170 -0.35 8.59 10.38
N LEU A 171 0.04 9.84 10.61
CA LEU A 171 1.09 10.55 9.87
C LEU A 171 2.42 10.40 10.59
N THR A 172 3.49 10.21 9.83
CA THR A 172 4.87 10.19 10.33
C THR A 172 5.80 11.00 9.43
N GLU A 173 7.02 11.29 9.88
CA GLU A 173 8.05 11.97 9.06
C GLU A 173 8.65 11.06 7.95
N VAL A 174 8.04 9.88 7.70
CA VAL A 174 8.39 8.98 6.59
C VAL A 174 7.20 8.64 5.70
N GLY A 175 6.06 9.28 5.92
CA GLY A 175 4.79 9.10 5.21
C GLY A 175 3.65 8.72 6.16
N ASP A 176 2.45 8.56 5.63
CA ASP A 176 1.28 8.15 6.39
C ASP A 176 1.00 6.64 6.25
N TYR A 177 0.19 6.12 7.17
CA TYR A 177 -0.25 4.73 7.16
C TYR A 177 -1.56 4.53 6.40
N ARG A 178 -1.99 5.52 5.60
CA ARG A 178 -3.22 5.53 4.82
C ARG A 178 -4.47 5.41 5.72
N TYR A 179 -5.45 4.63 5.33
CA TYR A 179 -6.76 4.57 5.97
C TYR A 179 -6.85 3.42 6.95
N PHE A 180 -7.28 3.69 8.18
CA PHE A 180 -7.66 2.71 9.17
C PHE A 180 -9.16 2.72 9.39
N GLU A 181 -9.72 1.53 9.56
CA GLU A 181 -11.02 1.33 10.20
C GLU A 181 -10.83 0.73 11.58
N GLY A 182 -11.65 1.14 12.52
CA GLY A 182 -11.50 0.68 13.89
C GLY A 182 -12.77 0.77 14.71
N MET A 183 -12.62 0.37 15.97
CA MET A 183 -13.67 0.37 16.96
C MET A 183 -13.12 0.71 18.35
N ILE A 184 -13.88 1.50 19.10
CA ILE A 184 -13.68 1.70 20.52
C ILE A 184 -14.68 0.84 21.30
N MET A 185 -14.20 0.06 22.25
CA MET A 185 -14.99 -0.83 23.09
C MET A 185 -14.61 -0.62 24.55
N ASN A 186 -15.51 0.04 25.29
CA ASN A 186 -15.21 0.47 26.66
C ASN A 186 -13.94 1.37 26.68
N ASP A 187 -12.87 0.89 27.27
CA ASP A 187 -11.55 1.55 27.35
C ASP A 187 -10.52 1.01 26.34
N SER A 188 -10.96 0.20 25.39
CA SER A 188 -10.06 -0.46 24.40
C SER A 188 -10.31 0.07 23.01
N ILE A 189 -9.23 0.22 22.23
CA ILE A 189 -9.23 0.61 20.82
C ILE A 189 -8.59 -0.48 19.97
N VAL A 190 -9.21 -0.77 18.83
CA VAL A 190 -8.63 -1.62 17.79
C VAL A 190 -8.86 -0.99 16.44
N MET A 191 -7.81 -0.87 15.63
CA MET A 191 -7.87 -0.32 14.27
C MET A 191 -7.00 -1.17 13.36
N SER A 192 -7.48 -1.42 12.14
CA SER A 192 -6.75 -2.20 11.15
C SER A 192 -6.77 -1.53 9.77
N SER A 193 -5.77 -1.87 8.97
CA SER A 193 -5.65 -1.44 7.58
C SER A 193 -5.00 -2.55 6.74
N PHE A 194 -5.48 -2.74 5.51
CA PHE A 194 -4.86 -3.60 4.52
C PHE A 194 -4.84 -2.90 3.16
N ASP A 195 -3.66 -2.54 2.68
CA ASP A 195 -3.45 -1.80 1.44
C ASP A 195 -2.89 -2.64 0.28
N GLY A 196 -2.81 -3.98 0.49
CA GLY A 196 -2.24 -4.92 -0.48
C GLY A 196 -0.72 -5.12 -0.36
N VAL A 197 -0.03 -4.26 0.40
CA VAL A 197 1.41 -4.35 0.70
C VAL A 197 1.67 -4.48 2.19
N HIS A 198 0.85 -3.80 2.99
CA HIS A 198 0.91 -3.81 4.45
C HIS A 198 -0.42 -4.29 5.02
N ALA A 199 -0.34 -4.93 6.15
CA ALA A 199 -1.47 -5.21 7.02
C ALA A 199 -1.09 -4.71 8.41
N PHE A 200 -1.77 -3.68 8.88
CA PHE A 200 -1.49 -3.02 10.16
C PHE A 200 -2.60 -3.29 11.16
N LEU A 201 -2.25 -3.55 12.39
CA LEU A 201 -3.17 -3.58 13.52
C LEU A 201 -2.64 -2.71 14.66
N PHE A 202 -3.34 -1.63 14.98
CA PHE A 202 -3.20 -0.90 16.22
C PHE A 202 -4.19 -1.44 17.24
N ALA A 203 -3.71 -1.91 18.36
CA ALA A 203 -4.55 -2.35 19.47
C ALA A 203 -4.03 -1.74 20.77
N GLY A 204 -4.93 -1.25 21.62
CA GLY A 204 -4.54 -0.58 22.87
C GLY A 204 -5.69 -0.35 23.81
N SER A 205 -5.38 0.30 24.94
CA SER A 205 -6.35 0.68 25.96
C SER A 205 -6.10 2.11 26.45
N TYR A 206 -7.19 2.72 26.95
CA TYR A 206 -7.15 4.06 27.53
C TYR A 206 -6.65 4.02 28.95
N HIS A 207 -5.77 4.93 29.29
CA HIS A 207 -5.22 5.15 30.62
C HIS A 207 -5.43 6.62 31.00
N VAL A 208 -5.15 6.96 32.27
CA VAL A 208 -5.38 8.31 32.83
C VAL A 208 -4.80 9.45 31.96
N THR A 209 -3.73 9.19 31.21
CA THR A 209 -3.03 10.21 30.42
C THR A 209 -3.15 10.03 28.90
N GLY A 210 -3.92 9.04 28.43
CA GLY A 210 -4.06 8.76 27.01
C GLY A 210 -4.07 7.28 26.67
N TRP A 211 -3.84 6.95 25.43
CA TRP A 211 -3.87 5.59 24.92
C TRP A 211 -2.49 4.95 24.92
N LYS A 212 -2.43 3.63 25.18
CA LYS A 212 -1.21 2.82 25.08
C LYS A 212 -1.53 1.48 24.45
N GLY A 213 -0.60 0.96 23.65
CA GLY A 213 -0.85 -0.33 23.00
C GLY A 213 0.30 -0.83 22.16
N ARG A 214 -0.05 -1.66 21.18
CA ARG A 214 0.89 -2.26 20.22
C ARG A 214 0.42 -2.07 18.80
N LEU A 215 1.39 -1.83 17.92
CA LEU A 215 1.24 -1.84 16.47
C LEU A 215 1.89 -3.13 15.94
N TYR A 216 1.10 -3.94 15.24
CA TYR A 216 1.54 -5.18 14.58
C TYR A 216 1.50 -4.98 13.07
N TYR A 217 2.57 -5.40 12.36
CA TYR A 217 2.65 -5.33 10.89
C TYR A 217 3.55 -6.40 10.25
N GLU A 218 4.16 -7.28 11.05
CA GLU A 218 4.96 -8.42 10.60
C GLU A 218 4.83 -9.58 11.59
N PRO A 219 5.01 -10.85 11.14
CA PRO A 219 5.05 -11.98 12.05
C PRO A 219 6.15 -11.84 13.10
N GLY A 220 5.82 -12.06 14.37
CA GLY A 220 6.77 -12.00 15.48
C GLY A 220 7.29 -10.61 15.84
N TYR A 221 6.76 -9.53 15.21
CA TYR A 221 7.20 -8.17 15.44
C TYR A 221 6.05 -7.24 15.86
N TYR A 222 6.33 -6.35 16.79
CA TYR A 222 5.44 -5.25 17.15
C TYR A 222 6.23 -4.04 17.66
N GLU A 223 5.64 -2.88 17.54
CA GLU A 223 6.08 -1.65 18.22
C GLU A 223 5.10 -1.32 19.36
N ASN A 224 5.59 -0.85 20.48
CA ASN A 224 4.71 -0.24 21.46
C ASN A 224 4.36 1.18 21.02
N TRP A 225 3.14 1.63 21.31
CA TRP A 225 2.76 3.01 21.08
C TRP A 225 2.06 3.62 22.27
N GLU A 226 2.27 4.91 22.44
CA GLU A 226 1.57 5.75 23.38
C GLU A 226 1.02 6.98 22.67
N ALA A 227 -0.21 7.37 22.97
CA ALA A 227 -0.83 8.58 22.41
C ALA A 227 -1.32 9.49 23.53
N MET A 228 -1.03 10.77 23.39
CA MET A 228 -1.50 11.83 24.28
C MET A 228 -2.27 12.85 23.46
N TYR A 229 -3.42 13.28 23.96
CA TYR A 229 -4.16 14.37 23.32
C TYR A 229 -3.31 15.63 23.25
N ASP A 230 -3.18 16.18 22.05
CA ASP A 230 -2.43 17.42 21.79
C ASP A 230 -2.91 18.01 20.47
N ASN A 231 -3.88 18.90 20.53
CA ASN A 231 -4.49 19.54 19.36
C ASN A 231 -3.59 20.55 18.65
N THR A 232 -2.40 20.83 19.20
CA THR A 232 -1.42 21.75 18.64
C THR A 232 -0.20 21.05 18.07
N TYR A 233 -0.11 19.72 18.25
CA TYR A 233 1.05 18.96 17.79
C TYR A 233 1.10 18.89 16.26
N GLU A 234 2.26 19.18 15.71
CA GLU A 234 2.58 19.08 14.30
C GLU A 234 3.86 18.26 14.09
N LEU A 235 3.93 17.58 12.97
CA LEU A 235 5.17 17.00 12.46
C LEU A 235 6.01 18.10 11.78
N THR A 236 7.30 17.84 11.60
CA THR A 236 8.15 18.75 10.82
C THR A 236 7.64 18.82 9.38
N ASP A 237 7.56 20.01 8.81
CA ASP A 237 7.15 20.20 7.42
C ASP A 237 8.03 19.34 6.49
N PRO A 238 7.46 18.55 5.56
CA PRO A 238 8.22 17.71 4.66
C PRO A 238 9.23 18.45 3.79
N PHE A 239 9.03 19.74 3.56
CA PHE A 239 9.96 20.59 2.82
C PHE A 239 11.07 21.20 3.69
N GLU A 240 10.99 21.07 5.01
CA GLU A 240 11.97 21.58 5.97
C GLU A 240 12.81 20.47 6.64
N LEU A 241 12.37 19.20 6.55
CA LEU A 241 13.01 18.07 7.23
C LEU A 241 14.40 17.72 6.67
N ILE A 242 14.62 17.94 5.37
CA ILE A 242 15.89 17.69 4.69
C ILE A 242 16.36 18.98 4.02
N THR A 243 17.61 19.31 4.29
CA THR A 243 18.25 20.51 3.73
C THR A 243 19.28 20.13 2.67
N THR A 244 19.59 21.10 1.79
CA THR A 244 20.72 21.03 0.87
C THR A 244 21.80 22.00 1.33
N GLU A 245 23.08 21.68 1.07
CA GLU A 245 24.15 22.66 1.28
C GLU A 245 24.00 23.83 0.31
N PRO A 246 24.07 25.08 0.80
CA PRO A 246 24.04 26.27 -0.05
C PRO A 246 25.19 26.24 -1.07
N GLY A 247 24.86 26.45 -2.36
CA GLY A 247 25.84 26.42 -3.45
C GLY A 247 26.25 25.02 -3.90
N ALA A 248 25.52 24.00 -3.46
CA ALA A 248 25.69 22.63 -3.89
C ALA A 248 25.74 22.54 -5.42
N SER A 249 26.73 21.79 -5.91
CA SER A 249 26.92 21.54 -7.33
C SER A 249 25.68 20.90 -7.95
N ARG A 250 25.52 21.06 -9.27
CA ARG A 250 24.44 20.43 -10.04
C ARG A 250 24.40 18.93 -9.71
N PRO A 251 23.21 18.38 -9.44
CA PRO A 251 23.10 16.97 -9.17
C PRO A 251 23.53 16.16 -10.40
N TYR A 252 24.47 15.24 -10.21
CA TYR A 252 24.84 14.24 -11.20
C TYR A 252 24.01 12.99 -10.93
N TYR A 253 23.13 12.63 -11.84
CA TYR A 253 22.39 11.38 -11.75
C TYR A 253 22.89 10.43 -12.84
N ASP A 254 23.75 9.55 -12.49
CA ASP A 254 24.05 8.38 -13.31
C ASP A 254 22.96 7.35 -13.10
N ILE A 255 21.89 7.44 -13.89
CA ILE A 255 20.81 6.46 -13.87
C ILE A 255 21.12 5.36 -14.85
N LEU A 256 21.16 4.14 -14.36
CA LEU A 256 21.37 2.95 -15.16
C LEU A 256 20.08 2.63 -15.95
N THR A 257 20.11 2.81 -17.26
CA THR A 257 18.99 2.44 -18.13
C THR A 257 18.90 0.93 -18.34
N ALA A 258 17.77 0.42 -18.82
CA ALA A 258 17.57 -0.99 -19.18
C ALA A 258 18.64 -1.54 -20.12
N GLY A 259 19.21 -0.69 -21.00
CA GLY A 259 20.30 -1.05 -21.92
C GLY A 259 21.69 -1.05 -21.28
N GLY A 260 21.82 -0.89 -19.96
CA GLY A 260 23.12 -0.85 -19.28
C GLY A 260 23.91 0.46 -19.46
N LYS A 261 23.33 1.46 -20.12
CA LYS A 261 23.93 2.78 -20.29
C LYS A 261 23.52 3.70 -19.15
N TYR A 262 24.46 4.52 -18.69
CA TYR A 262 24.15 5.60 -17.78
C TYR A 262 23.45 6.73 -18.56
N ASN A 263 22.32 7.19 -18.04
CA ASN A 263 21.65 8.39 -18.53
C ASN A 263 21.83 9.47 -17.46
N ILE A 264 22.61 10.50 -17.80
CA ILE A 264 22.86 11.61 -16.90
C ILE A 264 21.65 12.56 -17.01
N ILE A 265 20.95 12.79 -15.91
CA ILE A 265 19.80 13.73 -15.89
C ILE A 265 20.26 15.18 -16.14
N ASN A 266 21.52 15.45 -16.27
CA ASN A 266 22.05 16.76 -16.59
C ASN A 266 22.31 16.90 -18.11
N THR A 267 21.32 16.54 -18.92
CA THR A 267 21.43 16.70 -20.38
C THR A 267 21.05 18.11 -20.79
N ASP A 268 21.57 18.57 -21.94
CA ASP A 268 21.19 19.85 -22.55
C ASP A 268 19.65 19.98 -22.74
N SER A 269 18.95 18.85 -22.82
CA SER A 269 17.48 18.80 -22.93
C SER A 269 16.75 19.31 -21.67
N LEU A 270 17.42 19.33 -20.51
CA LEU A 270 16.89 19.84 -19.26
C LEU A 270 17.41 21.24 -18.89
N ALA A 271 18.39 21.74 -19.63
CA ALA A 271 18.92 23.07 -19.41
C ALA A 271 17.81 24.13 -19.57
N GLY A 272 17.74 25.08 -18.66
CA GLY A 272 16.72 26.14 -18.64
C GLY A 272 15.30 25.67 -18.28
N LYS A 273 15.14 24.44 -17.77
CA LYS A 273 13.87 23.89 -17.29
C LYS A 273 13.88 23.71 -15.79
N VAL A 274 12.73 23.89 -15.17
CA VAL A 274 12.50 23.39 -13.81
C VAL A 274 12.32 21.88 -13.91
N VAL A 275 13.00 21.10 -13.03
CA VAL A 275 12.91 19.64 -13.04
C VAL A 275 12.40 19.15 -11.68
N VAL A 276 11.34 18.36 -11.71
CA VAL A 276 10.81 17.66 -10.54
C VAL A 276 11.21 16.20 -10.65
N ILE A 277 11.87 15.66 -9.63
CA ILE A 277 12.35 14.29 -9.58
C ILE A 277 11.65 13.58 -8.43
N GLN A 278 10.87 12.56 -8.74
CA GLN A 278 10.27 11.66 -7.76
C GLN A 278 11.23 10.49 -7.49
N LEU A 279 11.72 10.37 -6.26
CA LEU A 279 12.39 9.17 -5.78
C LEU A 279 11.33 8.26 -5.16
N MET A 280 11.17 7.06 -5.66
CA MET A 280 10.02 6.22 -5.33
C MET A 280 10.35 4.72 -5.29
N GLY A 281 9.37 3.90 -4.93
CA GLY A 281 9.37 2.46 -5.14
C GLY A 281 7.98 2.01 -5.62
N THR A 282 7.93 1.11 -6.61
CA THR A 282 6.64 0.58 -7.10
C THR A 282 5.91 -0.30 -6.08
N TRP A 283 6.60 -0.68 -5.03
CA TRP A 283 6.13 -1.46 -3.88
C TRP A 283 5.54 -0.59 -2.77
N CYS A 284 5.69 0.75 -2.83
CA CYS A 284 5.36 1.66 -1.75
C CYS A 284 3.99 2.33 -1.97
N PRO A 285 3.00 2.15 -1.08
CA PRO A 285 1.67 2.78 -1.20
C PRO A 285 1.69 4.31 -1.19
N ASN A 286 2.52 4.95 -0.37
CA ASN A 286 2.67 6.40 -0.39
C ASN A 286 3.27 6.89 -1.72
N SER A 287 4.18 6.10 -2.34
CA SER A 287 4.68 6.38 -3.70
C SER A 287 3.57 6.25 -4.75
N PHE A 288 2.66 5.30 -4.58
CA PHE A 288 1.48 5.15 -5.44
C PHE A 288 0.56 6.37 -5.34
N ASP A 289 0.25 6.83 -4.13
CA ASP A 289 -0.60 7.99 -3.91
C ASP A 289 0.02 9.27 -4.47
N GLN A 290 1.33 9.50 -4.25
CA GLN A 290 2.04 10.63 -4.84
C GLN A 290 2.11 10.53 -6.37
N THR A 291 2.29 9.34 -6.92
CA THR A 291 2.28 9.12 -8.38
C THR A 291 0.92 9.48 -8.98
N ASN A 292 -0.19 9.13 -8.33
CA ASN A 292 -1.54 9.53 -8.76
C ASN A 292 -1.71 11.05 -8.75
N TYR A 293 -1.23 11.73 -7.70
CA TYR A 293 -1.21 13.19 -7.65
C TYR A 293 -0.43 13.76 -8.84
N LEU A 294 0.79 13.29 -9.09
CA LEU A 294 1.67 13.77 -10.15
C LEU A 294 1.15 13.48 -11.55
N ILE A 295 0.49 12.33 -11.78
CA ILE A 295 -0.19 12.03 -13.06
C ILE A 295 -1.28 13.09 -13.33
N ASN A 296 -2.08 13.42 -12.31
CA ASN A 296 -3.13 14.42 -12.46
C ASN A 296 -2.56 15.82 -12.68
N TRP A 297 -1.55 16.19 -11.91
CA TRP A 297 -0.85 17.47 -12.08
C TRP A 297 -0.22 17.60 -13.48
N CYS A 298 0.35 16.53 -14.02
CA CYS A 298 0.94 16.53 -15.36
C CYS A 298 -0.04 16.85 -16.51
N LYS A 299 -1.35 16.76 -16.29
CA LYS A 299 -2.36 17.14 -17.30
C LYS A 299 -2.40 18.64 -17.57
N SER A 300 -2.01 19.45 -16.58
CA SER A 300 -2.02 20.93 -16.64
C SER A 300 -0.66 21.57 -16.36
N LYS A 301 0.39 20.76 -16.16
CA LYS A 301 1.72 21.30 -15.82
C LYS A 301 2.26 22.23 -16.89
N PRO A 302 3.02 23.27 -16.52
CA PRO A 302 3.68 24.17 -17.47
C PRO A 302 4.70 23.43 -18.37
N GLU A 303 4.86 23.89 -19.62
CA GLU A 303 5.75 23.23 -20.61
C GLU A 303 7.24 23.33 -20.21
N ASP A 304 7.62 24.39 -19.50
CA ASP A 304 8.97 24.62 -18.98
C ASP A 304 9.30 23.81 -17.72
N VAL A 305 8.36 23.01 -17.20
CA VAL A 305 8.59 22.08 -16.12
C VAL A 305 8.70 20.64 -16.64
N LYS A 306 9.73 19.91 -16.22
CA LYS A 306 9.95 18.50 -16.55
C LYS A 306 9.76 17.65 -15.31
N MET A 307 9.07 16.51 -15.49
CA MET A 307 8.85 15.50 -14.46
C MET A 307 9.62 14.23 -14.80
N ILE A 308 10.29 13.65 -13.80
CA ILE A 308 11.05 12.39 -13.91
C ILE A 308 10.79 11.56 -12.64
N ALA A 309 10.72 10.24 -12.77
CA ALA A 309 10.73 9.35 -11.62
C ALA A 309 11.95 8.42 -11.63
N VAL A 310 12.50 8.17 -10.44
CA VAL A 310 13.60 7.25 -10.21
C VAL A 310 13.16 6.25 -9.16
N SER A 311 13.07 4.98 -9.56
CA SER A 311 12.55 3.90 -8.72
C SER A 311 13.67 3.07 -8.10
N TYR A 312 13.49 2.74 -6.82
CA TYR A 312 14.37 1.86 -6.04
C TYR A 312 13.60 0.60 -5.70
N GLU A 313 13.99 -0.53 -6.31
CA GLU A 313 13.18 -1.75 -6.34
C GLU A 313 13.84 -2.91 -5.56
N PRO A 314 13.04 -3.82 -4.98
CA PRO A 314 13.56 -5.09 -4.49
C PRO A 314 14.01 -5.99 -5.65
N GLY A 315 14.77 -7.04 -5.33
CA GLY A 315 15.19 -8.05 -6.30
C GLY A 315 16.41 -7.64 -7.13
N ASP A 316 16.62 -8.37 -8.22
CA ASP A 316 17.70 -8.09 -9.14
C ASP A 316 17.33 -7.01 -10.18
N LYS A 317 18.32 -6.60 -10.94
CA LYS A 317 18.16 -5.54 -11.96
C LYS A 317 17.11 -5.88 -13.04
N SER A 318 17.03 -7.14 -13.47
CA SER A 318 16.06 -7.58 -14.49
C SER A 318 14.63 -7.49 -13.94
N TYR A 319 14.42 -7.97 -12.73
CA TYR A 319 13.16 -7.86 -12.03
C TYR A 319 12.74 -6.40 -11.83
N ALA A 320 13.66 -5.54 -11.37
CA ALA A 320 13.41 -4.12 -11.16
C ALA A 320 12.90 -3.42 -12.44
N HIS A 321 13.54 -3.68 -13.59
CA HIS A 321 13.10 -3.12 -14.88
C HIS A 321 11.72 -3.65 -15.31
N GLN A 322 11.49 -4.96 -15.23
CA GLN A 322 10.19 -5.55 -15.57
C GLN A 322 9.07 -4.98 -14.68
N ARG A 323 9.37 -4.82 -13.40
CA ARG A 323 8.44 -4.27 -12.42
C ARG A 323 8.08 -2.81 -12.74
N LEU A 324 9.07 -1.98 -13.02
CA LEU A 324 8.90 -0.57 -13.36
C LEU A 324 8.07 -0.40 -14.65
N GLU A 325 8.36 -1.16 -15.70
CA GLU A 325 7.61 -1.11 -16.95
C GLU A 325 6.15 -1.54 -16.77
N LYS A 326 5.90 -2.59 -15.97
CA LYS A 326 4.54 -3.03 -15.62
C LYS A 326 3.79 -1.92 -14.88
N TYR A 327 4.39 -1.33 -13.86
CA TYR A 327 3.82 -0.25 -13.07
C TYR A 327 3.50 0.96 -13.95
N LYS A 328 4.46 1.43 -14.76
CA LYS A 328 4.28 2.54 -15.70
C LYS A 328 3.10 2.34 -16.64
N LYS A 329 2.97 1.12 -17.20
CA LYS A 329 1.87 0.77 -18.09
C LYS A 329 0.52 0.74 -17.37
N GLN A 330 0.45 0.13 -16.20
CA GLN A 330 -0.79 0.01 -15.40
C GLN A 330 -1.30 1.38 -14.96
N MET A 331 -0.42 2.24 -14.45
CA MET A 331 -0.73 3.60 -13.98
C MET A 331 -0.87 4.61 -15.12
N LYS A 332 -0.52 4.25 -16.38
CA LYS A 332 -0.51 5.17 -17.54
C LYS A 332 0.34 6.43 -17.30
N ILE A 333 1.53 6.26 -16.71
CA ILE A 333 2.39 7.38 -16.29
C ILE A 333 2.92 8.15 -17.51
N PRO A 334 2.69 9.48 -17.60
CA PRO A 334 3.00 10.27 -18.79
C PRO A 334 4.46 10.78 -18.83
N TYR A 335 5.27 10.49 -17.82
CA TYR A 335 6.65 10.99 -17.71
C TYR A 335 7.68 9.86 -17.69
N PRO A 336 8.97 10.16 -17.98
CA PRO A 336 10.06 9.20 -17.93
C PRO A 336 10.24 8.60 -16.54
N MET A 337 10.49 7.30 -16.49
CA MET A 337 10.82 6.56 -15.28
C MET A 337 12.10 5.75 -15.49
N TYR A 338 12.92 5.65 -14.46
CA TYR A 338 14.21 4.97 -14.47
C TYR A 338 14.38 4.11 -13.22
N VAL A 339 15.17 3.04 -13.31
CA VAL A 339 15.60 2.25 -12.15
C VAL A 339 16.86 2.90 -11.58
N GLY A 340 16.79 3.43 -10.38
CA GLY A 340 17.91 4.05 -9.66
C GLY A 340 18.79 3.04 -8.93
N GLY A 341 18.23 1.89 -8.56
CA GLY A 341 18.99 0.87 -7.83
C GLY A 341 18.13 -0.09 -7.03
N SER A 342 18.74 -0.79 -6.08
CA SER A 342 18.06 -1.67 -5.14
C SER A 342 17.28 -0.87 -4.09
N LEU A 343 16.39 -1.56 -3.39
CA LEU A 343 15.63 -1.03 -2.25
C LEU A 343 16.56 -0.56 -1.12
N SER A 344 17.10 0.65 -1.25
CA SER A 344 18.03 1.23 -0.28
C SER A 344 18.01 2.76 -0.32
N LYS A 345 17.64 3.38 0.80
CA LYS A 345 17.74 4.84 0.99
C LYS A 345 19.18 5.32 0.87
N GLY A 346 20.14 4.52 1.30
CA GLY A 346 21.59 4.81 1.17
C GLY A 346 22.04 4.84 -0.30
N GLN A 347 21.56 3.93 -1.16
CA GLN A 347 21.83 4.00 -2.60
C GLN A 347 21.18 5.25 -3.24
N ALA A 348 19.96 5.57 -2.83
CA ALA A 348 19.31 6.79 -3.30
C ALA A 348 20.11 8.04 -2.89
N ALA A 349 20.61 8.11 -1.66
CA ALA A 349 21.44 9.22 -1.19
C ALA A 349 22.76 9.37 -1.96
N LEU A 350 23.37 8.26 -2.41
CA LEU A 350 24.61 8.31 -3.20
C LEU A 350 24.43 9.04 -4.56
N ALA A 351 23.22 8.97 -5.12
CA ALA A 351 22.91 9.70 -6.35
C ALA A 351 22.69 11.22 -6.13
N PHE A 352 22.64 11.65 -4.87
CA PHE A 352 22.35 13.04 -4.47
C PHE A 352 23.35 13.49 -3.39
N PRO A 353 24.66 13.58 -3.69
CA PRO A 353 25.69 13.81 -2.68
C PRO A 353 25.57 15.14 -1.94
N THR A 354 24.74 16.05 -2.43
CA THR A 354 24.48 17.36 -1.82
C THR A 354 23.26 17.36 -0.91
N ILE A 355 22.55 16.24 -0.83
CA ILE A 355 21.43 16.03 0.08
C ILE A 355 21.93 15.27 1.30
N ASP A 356 21.63 15.77 2.50
CA ASP A 356 22.05 15.18 3.78
C ASP A 356 21.68 13.69 3.86
N ARG A 357 20.43 13.37 3.52
CA ARG A 357 19.93 11.97 3.50
C ARG A 357 18.65 11.84 2.68
N ILE A 358 18.32 10.61 2.26
CA ILE A 358 16.97 10.25 1.80
C ILE A 358 16.26 9.56 2.97
N ASN A 359 15.23 10.21 3.48
CA ASN A 359 14.51 9.75 4.67
C ASN A 359 13.46 8.69 4.35
N ALA A 360 12.72 8.89 3.26
CA ALA A 360 11.60 8.04 2.87
C ALA A 360 11.45 7.91 1.35
N PHE A 361 10.66 6.94 0.91
CA PHE A 361 10.02 6.92 -0.40
C PHE A 361 8.51 7.10 -0.19
N PRO A 362 7.88 8.04 -0.96
CA PRO A 362 8.49 8.91 -1.95
C PRO A 362 9.22 10.13 -1.34
N THR A 363 10.21 10.64 -2.06
CA THR A 363 10.82 11.95 -1.85
C THR A 363 10.76 12.72 -3.16
N LEU A 364 10.39 14.01 -3.14
CA LEU A 364 10.49 14.89 -4.31
C LEU A 364 11.72 15.80 -4.20
N VAL A 365 12.46 15.89 -5.28
CA VAL A 365 13.57 16.82 -5.42
C VAL A 365 13.24 17.80 -6.53
N MET A 366 13.29 19.12 -6.25
CA MET A 366 13.01 20.18 -7.21
C MET A 366 14.29 20.92 -7.57
N VAL A 367 14.54 21.00 -8.88
CA VAL A 367 15.76 21.55 -9.47
C VAL A 367 15.39 22.80 -10.27
N ASP A 368 16.12 23.89 -10.10
CA ASP A 368 15.91 25.16 -10.80
C ASP A 368 16.40 25.11 -12.26
N LYS A 369 16.15 26.18 -13.03
CA LYS A 369 16.58 26.33 -14.43
C LYS A 369 18.09 26.30 -14.62
N LYS A 370 18.87 26.56 -13.57
CA LYS A 370 20.34 26.53 -13.57
C LYS A 370 20.89 25.15 -13.21
N GLY A 371 19.99 24.22 -12.80
CA GLY A 371 20.33 22.85 -12.42
C GLY A 371 20.70 22.67 -10.95
N PHE A 372 20.36 23.62 -10.06
CA PHE A 372 20.58 23.49 -8.62
C PHE A 372 19.34 22.93 -7.92
N ILE A 373 19.57 22.04 -6.94
CA ILE A 373 18.50 21.58 -6.05
C ILE A 373 18.08 22.75 -5.17
N ARG A 374 16.78 23.03 -5.13
CA ARG A 374 16.22 24.15 -4.37
C ARG A 374 15.26 23.69 -3.26
N TYR A 375 14.46 22.66 -3.53
CA TYR A 375 13.49 22.13 -2.56
C TYR A 375 13.53 20.62 -2.55
N ILE A 376 13.33 20.05 -1.36
CA ILE A 376 13.20 18.62 -1.13
C ILE A 376 11.96 18.43 -0.27
N CYS A 377 10.98 17.66 -0.79
CA CYS A 377 9.87 17.17 -0.01
C CYS A 377 10.19 15.73 0.43
N SER A 378 10.52 15.55 1.70
CA SER A 378 11.17 14.35 2.23
C SER A 378 10.23 13.19 2.51
N TYR A 379 8.92 13.43 2.53
CA TYR A 379 7.85 12.44 2.66
C TYR A 379 6.56 13.01 2.07
N PHE A 380 5.54 12.18 1.97
CA PHE A 380 4.27 12.55 1.35
C PHE A 380 3.11 12.23 2.29
N ASN A 381 2.24 13.19 2.46
CA ASN A 381 0.96 13.03 3.13
C ASN A 381 -0.10 12.74 2.06
N GLY A 382 -0.59 11.51 2.03
CA GLY A 382 -1.54 11.04 1.02
C GLY A 382 -2.99 11.49 1.28
N PRO A 383 -3.93 11.08 0.40
CA PRO A 383 -5.34 11.52 0.48
C PRO A 383 -6.03 11.24 1.82
N ALA A 384 -5.61 10.21 2.55
CA ALA A 384 -6.14 9.86 3.87
C ALA A 384 -5.94 10.96 4.92
N THR A 385 -5.01 11.89 4.68
CA THR A 385 -4.60 12.92 5.64
C THR A 385 -5.41 14.22 5.53
N GLY A 386 -6.40 14.27 4.62
CA GLY A 386 -7.30 15.42 4.45
C GLY A 386 -6.56 16.72 4.16
N ASP A 387 -6.58 17.67 5.09
CA ASP A 387 -5.99 19.01 4.94
C ASP A 387 -4.48 18.99 4.67
N TYR A 388 -3.74 18.01 5.21
CA TYR A 388 -2.30 17.88 4.94
C TYR A 388 -2.00 17.52 3.48
N TYR A 389 -2.87 16.70 2.86
CA TYR A 389 -2.78 16.41 1.44
C TYR A 389 -3.07 17.65 0.58
N LEU A 390 -4.08 18.45 0.94
CA LEU A 390 -4.41 19.71 0.25
C LEU A 390 -3.29 20.74 0.42
N GLN A 391 -2.71 20.83 1.61
CA GLN A 391 -1.57 21.70 1.89
C GLN A 391 -0.35 21.30 1.07
N PHE A 392 -0.05 20.00 0.95
CA PHE A 392 1.02 19.53 0.08
C PHE A 392 0.84 20.04 -1.35
N GLY A 393 -0.37 19.94 -1.92
CA GLY A 393 -0.67 20.43 -3.27
C GLY A 393 -0.37 21.93 -3.44
N THR A 394 -0.84 22.73 -2.48
CA THR A 394 -0.63 24.17 -2.46
C THR A 394 0.86 24.54 -2.39
N GLU A 395 1.60 23.94 -1.49
CA GLU A 395 3.03 24.21 -1.29
C GLU A 395 3.88 23.69 -2.47
N PHE A 396 3.49 22.56 -3.07
CA PHE A 396 4.14 22.04 -4.27
C PHE A 396 4.01 23.02 -5.45
N GLU A 397 2.79 23.48 -5.75
CA GLU A 397 2.55 24.43 -6.85
C GLU A 397 3.24 25.77 -6.63
N LYS A 398 3.18 26.29 -5.42
CA LYS A 398 3.87 27.53 -5.04
C LYS A 398 5.38 27.47 -5.34
N ARG A 399 6.05 26.37 -4.92
CA ARG A 399 7.49 26.20 -5.17
C ARG A 399 7.82 26.04 -6.65
N ILE A 400 6.97 25.38 -7.42
CA ILE A 400 7.11 25.31 -8.88
C ILE A 400 7.06 26.71 -9.50
N GLU A 401 6.08 27.54 -9.11
CA GLU A 401 5.96 28.91 -9.62
C GLU A 401 7.16 29.78 -9.20
N GLU A 402 7.67 29.67 -7.99
CA GLU A 402 8.88 30.35 -7.55
C GLU A 402 10.07 30.02 -8.45
N LEU A 403 10.32 28.73 -8.73
CA LEU A 403 11.41 28.27 -9.59
C LEU A 403 11.24 28.69 -11.06
N ARG A 404 10.00 28.83 -11.51
CA ARG A 404 9.71 29.30 -12.88
C ARG A 404 9.95 30.79 -13.07
N ASN A 405 9.82 31.57 -12.02
CA ASN A 405 10.00 33.04 -12.05
C ASN A 405 11.44 33.49 -11.81
N GLU A 406 12.37 32.58 -11.46
CA GLU A 406 13.81 32.81 -11.40
C GLU A 406 14.46 32.67 -12.80
#